data_c3bbcee44d6879f2bac0573689ef7688
#
_entry.id   c3bbcee44d6879f2bac0573689ef7688
#
_cell.length_a   1.000
_cell.length_b   1.000
_cell.length_c   1.000
_cell.angle_alpha   90.00
_cell.angle_beta   90.00
_cell.angle_gamma   90.00
#
_symmetry.space_group_name_H-M   'P 1'
#
loop_
_entity.id
_entity.type
_entity.pdbx_description
1 polymer ?
#
loop_
_entity_poly.entity_id
_entity_poly.type
_entity_poly.pdbx_seq_one_letter_code
_entity_poly.pdbx_strand_id
1 'polypeptide(L)'
;MNAPTPSTVEQYLDALRSALAGADKALIQDALYDAEEHLRSELAQRAGTDEPTVLADIVASYGAPDEVADAYRSNEATIQKALRTPPPPPRSSVLGRFFGIYADPRAYLSMLYMLLALVTGIVYFVFAVAGLSLSVGLAILIIGVPFFLLFVGTARVLALAEGRLVEAMLGTRMPRRPPYTDRDTPFLARIGHMLKDPRTWGTLVYFLLMMPLGIFYFTFVVVGIIVSLALTVAPVVVLLHYMGVPGLGVQMGDGDVTVPHPAVLPLITILGILLLTITLHLARGIGQLHGLLAKNLLVRYPAEDA
;
A
#
# COMPACT_ATOMS: atom_id res chain seq x y z
N MET A 1 -34.21 15.06 -11.42
CA MET A 1 -35.07 14.31 -10.49
C MET A 1 -34.49 14.57 -9.11
N ASN A 2 -35.16 15.33 -8.25
CA ASN A 2 -34.69 15.58 -6.88
C ASN A 2 -34.74 14.25 -6.12
N ALA A 3 -33.60 13.72 -5.76
CA ALA A 3 -33.54 12.59 -4.83
C ALA A 3 -34.24 13.01 -3.50
N PRO A 4 -34.98 12.11 -2.84
CA PRO A 4 -35.61 12.43 -1.57
C PRO A 4 -34.53 12.86 -0.57
N THR A 5 -34.78 13.92 0.17
CA THR A 5 -33.86 14.43 1.20
C THR A 5 -33.66 13.33 2.24
N PRO A 6 -32.43 12.94 2.57
CA PRO A 6 -32.17 11.89 3.55
C PRO A 6 -32.73 12.32 4.92
N SER A 7 -33.42 11.39 5.59
CA SER A 7 -34.02 11.61 6.93
C SER A 7 -33.20 10.97 8.05
N THR A 8 -32.20 10.14 7.73
CA THR A 8 -31.28 9.52 8.68
C THR A 8 -29.84 9.61 8.17
N VAL A 9 -28.87 9.50 9.08
CA VAL A 9 -27.44 9.48 8.73
C VAL A 9 -27.13 8.33 7.76
N GLU A 10 -27.71 7.16 8.00
CA GLU A 10 -27.52 5.99 7.14
C GLU A 10 -28.00 6.24 5.70
N GLN A 11 -29.17 6.86 5.54
CA GLN A 11 -29.68 7.23 4.21
C GLN A 11 -28.78 8.23 3.49
N TYR A 12 -28.23 9.21 4.24
CA TYR A 12 -27.26 10.16 3.68
C TYR A 12 -25.99 9.45 3.19
N LEU A 13 -25.44 8.55 4.01
CA LEU A 13 -24.21 7.81 3.68
C LEU A 13 -24.42 6.86 2.49
N ASP A 14 -25.59 6.24 2.38
CA ASP A 14 -25.94 5.39 1.23
C ASP A 14 -26.11 6.20 -0.06
N ALA A 15 -26.74 7.37 0.04
CA ALA A 15 -26.82 8.29 -1.08
C ALA A 15 -25.45 8.80 -1.52
N LEU A 16 -24.57 9.18 -0.57
CA LEU A 16 -23.20 9.60 -0.85
C LEU A 16 -22.37 8.46 -1.48
N ARG A 17 -22.53 7.22 -0.98
CA ARG A 17 -21.88 6.03 -1.55
C ARG A 17 -22.33 5.81 -3.00
N SER A 18 -23.63 5.93 -3.26
CA SER A 18 -24.19 5.79 -4.61
C SER A 18 -23.71 6.91 -5.53
N ALA A 19 -23.65 8.14 -5.04
CA ALA A 19 -23.11 9.27 -5.79
C ALA A 19 -21.62 9.09 -6.12
N LEU A 20 -20.84 8.45 -5.26
CA LEU A 20 -19.42 8.12 -5.47
C LEU A 20 -19.18 6.82 -6.26
N ALA A 21 -20.22 6.18 -6.81
CA ALA A 21 -20.08 4.96 -7.59
C ALA A 21 -19.04 5.13 -8.72
N GLY A 22 -18.15 4.14 -8.88
CA GLY A 22 -17.07 4.18 -9.87
C GLY A 22 -15.82 4.98 -9.43
N ALA A 23 -15.85 5.69 -8.31
CA ALA A 23 -14.66 6.34 -7.75
C ALA A 23 -13.73 5.32 -7.10
N ASP A 24 -12.49 5.75 -6.77
CA ASP A 24 -11.53 4.93 -6.05
C ASP A 24 -12.07 4.52 -4.67
N LYS A 25 -11.95 3.23 -4.32
CA LYS A 25 -12.46 2.67 -3.07
C LYS A 25 -11.90 3.37 -1.82
N ALA A 26 -10.65 3.79 -1.88
CA ALA A 26 -10.02 4.54 -0.79
C ALA A 26 -10.64 5.94 -0.64
N LEU A 27 -11.00 6.59 -1.76
CA LEU A 27 -11.71 7.87 -1.75
C LEU A 27 -13.11 7.72 -1.15
N ILE A 28 -13.84 6.69 -1.55
CA ILE A 28 -15.18 6.39 -1.01
C ILE A 28 -15.10 6.19 0.52
N GLN A 29 -14.11 5.42 0.99
CA GLN A 29 -13.93 5.19 2.43
C GLN A 29 -13.63 6.49 3.19
N ASP A 30 -12.75 7.33 2.65
CA ASP A 30 -12.40 8.61 3.29
C ASP A 30 -13.63 9.56 3.33
N ALA A 31 -14.37 9.67 2.22
CA ALA A 31 -15.56 10.52 2.13
C ALA A 31 -16.69 10.08 3.08
N LEU A 32 -16.95 8.77 3.16
CA LEU A 32 -17.96 8.23 4.07
C LEU A 32 -17.56 8.44 5.54
N TYR A 33 -16.28 8.29 5.88
CA TYR A 33 -15.81 8.54 7.24
C TYR A 33 -16.00 9.99 7.64
N ASP A 34 -15.53 10.92 6.81
CA ASP A 34 -15.60 12.35 7.12
C ASP A 34 -17.05 12.83 7.21
N ALA A 35 -17.93 12.34 6.32
CA ALA A 35 -19.35 12.65 6.37
C ALA A 35 -20.03 12.09 7.63
N GLU A 36 -19.78 10.80 7.96
CA GLU A 36 -20.36 10.17 9.15
C GLU A 36 -19.88 10.84 10.44
N GLU A 37 -18.60 11.16 10.57
CA GLU A 37 -18.02 11.86 11.71
C GLU A 37 -18.68 13.23 11.87
N HIS A 38 -18.83 13.99 10.78
CA HIS A 38 -19.46 15.32 10.82
C HIS A 38 -20.93 15.24 11.22
N LEU A 39 -21.73 14.41 10.53
CA LEU A 39 -23.16 14.28 10.79
C LEU A 39 -23.46 13.84 12.22
N ARG A 40 -22.75 12.81 12.71
CA ARG A 40 -22.95 12.33 14.10
C ARG A 40 -22.48 13.33 15.14
N SER A 41 -21.40 14.08 14.88
CA SER A 41 -20.94 15.12 15.81
C SER A 41 -21.93 16.28 15.93
N GLU A 42 -22.54 16.70 14.82
CA GLU A 42 -23.56 17.76 14.82
C GLU A 42 -24.88 17.31 15.49
N LEU A 43 -25.29 16.06 15.24
CA LEU A 43 -26.45 15.48 15.92
C LEU A 43 -26.25 15.40 17.45
N ALA A 44 -25.06 14.99 17.88
CA ALA A 44 -24.74 14.91 19.31
C ALA A 44 -24.77 16.28 20.00
N GLN A 45 -24.40 17.36 19.29
CA GLN A 45 -24.45 18.73 19.83
C GLN A 45 -25.89 19.26 19.93
N ARG A 46 -26.82 18.73 19.15
CA ARG A 46 -28.23 19.13 19.12
C ARG A 46 -29.16 18.07 19.73
N ALA A 47 -28.67 17.33 20.73
CA ALA A 47 -29.41 16.27 21.39
C ALA A 47 -30.76 16.80 21.95
N GLY A 48 -31.86 16.11 21.63
CA GLY A 48 -33.22 16.47 22.03
C GLY A 48 -34.07 17.08 20.92
N THR A 49 -33.54 17.33 19.72
CA THR A 49 -34.27 17.71 18.51
C THR A 49 -34.48 16.50 17.63
N ASP A 50 -35.55 16.47 16.85
CA ASP A 50 -35.87 15.40 15.92
C ASP A 50 -34.78 15.24 14.86
N GLU A 51 -34.26 13.99 14.69
CA GLU A 51 -33.13 13.69 13.79
C GLU A 51 -33.37 14.19 12.35
N PRO A 52 -34.51 13.95 11.69
CA PRO A 52 -34.76 14.44 10.33
C PRO A 52 -34.67 15.98 10.21
N THR A 53 -35.13 16.72 11.21
CA THR A 53 -35.09 18.20 11.19
C THR A 53 -33.65 18.71 11.33
N VAL A 54 -32.89 18.13 12.25
CA VAL A 54 -31.45 18.48 12.44
C VAL A 54 -30.66 18.08 11.20
N LEU A 55 -30.93 16.93 10.64
CA LEU A 55 -30.22 16.45 9.45
C LEU A 55 -30.50 17.34 8.22
N ALA A 56 -31.74 17.83 8.04
CA ALA A 56 -32.04 18.76 6.97
C ALA A 56 -31.24 20.06 7.08
N ASP A 57 -31.07 20.60 8.29
CA ASP A 57 -30.24 21.80 8.56
C ASP A 57 -28.75 21.52 8.27
N ILE A 58 -28.27 20.35 8.68
CA ILE A 58 -26.88 19.96 8.43
C ILE A 58 -26.64 19.80 6.92
N VAL A 59 -27.53 19.13 6.19
CA VAL A 59 -27.42 18.96 4.73
C VAL A 59 -27.43 20.32 4.03
N ALA A 60 -28.23 21.28 4.50
CA ALA A 60 -28.24 22.63 3.92
C ALA A 60 -26.90 23.37 4.10
N SER A 61 -26.11 23.06 5.14
CA SER A 61 -24.83 23.70 5.42
C SER A 61 -23.61 22.90 4.94
N TYR A 62 -23.68 21.58 5.03
CA TYR A 62 -22.59 20.66 4.64
C TYR A 62 -22.60 20.34 3.15
N GLY A 63 -23.77 20.30 2.54
CA GLY A 63 -24.03 19.98 1.15
C GLY A 63 -24.85 18.70 0.97
N ALA A 64 -25.53 18.61 -0.15
CA ALA A 64 -26.22 17.39 -0.57
C ALA A 64 -25.21 16.27 -0.91
N PRO A 65 -25.60 14.98 -0.83
CA PRO A 65 -24.68 13.86 -1.09
C PRO A 65 -23.97 13.91 -2.44
N ASP A 66 -24.63 14.37 -3.49
CA ASP A 66 -24.08 14.56 -4.84
C ASP A 66 -23.08 15.71 -4.91
N GLU A 67 -23.36 16.84 -4.27
CA GLU A 67 -22.45 17.99 -4.18
C GLU A 67 -21.15 17.63 -3.44
N VAL A 68 -21.30 16.93 -2.32
CA VAL A 68 -20.15 16.44 -1.53
C VAL A 68 -19.35 15.43 -2.34
N ALA A 69 -19.99 14.51 -3.05
CA ALA A 69 -19.32 13.56 -3.92
C ALA A 69 -18.51 14.26 -5.02
N ASP A 70 -19.04 15.30 -5.64
CA ASP A 70 -18.34 16.06 -6.68
C ASP A 70 -17.17 16.87 -6.12
N ALA A 71 -17.30 17.43 -4.91
CA ALA A 71 -16.21 18.09 -4.21
C ALA A 71 -15.05 17.11 -3.93
N TYR A 72 -15.34 15.89 -3.47
CA TYR A 72 -14.31 14.86 -3.24
C TYR A 72 -13.63 14.43 -4.54
N ARG A 73 -14.37 14.23 -5.63
CA ARG A 73 -13.78 13.89 -6.95
C ARG A 73 -12.88 14.99 -7.48
N SER A 74 -13.32 16.25 -7.40
CA SER A 74 -12.54 17.39 -7.90
C SER A 74 -11.26 17.62 -7.09
N ASN A 75 -11.33 17.51 -5.77
CA ASN A 75 -10.17 17.60 -4.88
C ASN A 75 -9.16 16.48 -5.17
N GLU A 76 -9.63 15.24 -5.30
CA GLU A 76 -8.77 14.09 -5.62
C GLU A 76 -8.08 14.27 -6.99
N ALA A 77 -8.82 14.73 -8.00
CA ALA A 77 -8.24 14.99 -9.33
C ALA A 77 -7.14 16.07 -9.25
N THR A 78 -7.33 17.11 -8.45
CA THR A 78 -6.35 18.18 -8.23
C THR A 78 -5.12 17.67 -7.51
N ILE A 79 -5.31 16.89 -6.43
CA ILE A 79 -4.20 16.28 -5.66
C ILE A 79 -3.41 15.31 -6.55
N GLN A 80 -4.10 14.45 -7.29
CA GLN A 80 -3.44 13.52 -8.21
C GLN A 80 -2.66 14.23 -9.31
N LYS A 81 -3.18 15.34 -9.83
CA LYS A 81 -2.48 16.15 -10.83
C LYS A 81 -1.21 16.79 -10.24
N ALA A 82 -1.28 17.29 -9.01
CA ALA A 82 -0.14 17.90 -8.32
C ALA A 82 0.96 16.88 -7.95
N LEU A 83 0.55 15.65 -7.59
CA LEU A 83 1.46 14.57 -7.21
C LEU A 83 1.99 13.74 -8.39
N ARG A 84 1.40 13.89 -9.58
CA ARG A 84 1.92 13.22 -10.77
C ARG A 84 3.26 13.83 -11.15
N THR A 85 4.32 13.06 -11.00
CA THR A 85 5.59 13.34 -11.69
C THR A 85 5.30 13.50 -13.18
N PRO A 86 5.79 14.56 -13.86
CA PRO A 86 5.58 14.71 -15.29
C PRO A 86 5.91 13.39 -16.00
N PRO A 87 5.06 12.89 -16.90
CA PRO A 87 5.38 11.69 -17.63
C PRO A 87 6.70 11.92 -18.38
N PRO A 88 7.64 10.97 -18.33
CA PRO A 88 8.85 11.09 -19.11
C PRO A 88 8.47 11.27 -20.59
N PRO A 89 9.24 12.06 -21.36
CA PRO A 89 8.94 12.34 -22.75
C PRO A 89 8.73 11.01 -23.51
N PRO A 90 7.75 10.93 -24.43
CA PRO A 90 7.43 9.71 -25.12
C PRO A 90 8.65 9.23 -25.91
N ARG A 91 9.19 8.09 -25.50
CA ARG A 91 10.33 7.48 -26.19
C ARG A 91 9.79 6.63 -27.33
N SER A 92 10.10 7.01 -28.57
CA SER A 92 9.64 6.33 -29.77
C SER A 92 10.34 4.99 -30.04
N SER A 93 11.56 4.81 -29.51
CA SER A 93 12.38 3.61 -29.70
C SER A 93 12.08 2.54 -28.64
N VAL A 94 12.05 1.26 -29.05
CA VAL A 94 11.92 0.11 -28.14
C VAL A 94 13.08 0.06 -27.14
N LEU A 95 14.31 0.29 -27.62
CA LEU A 95 15.51 0.38 -26.78
C LEU A 95 15.40 1.56 -25.79
N GLY A 96 14.90 2.70 -26.25
CA GLY A 96 14.69 3.87 -25.38
C GLY A 96 13.66 3.59 -24.28
N ARG A 97 12.62 2.78 -24.52
CA ARG A 97 11.66 2.35 -23.50
C ARG A 97 12.27 1.35 -22.54
N PHE A 98 13.05 0.39 -23.03
CA PHE A 98 13.70 -0.64 -22.21
C PHE A 98 14.73 -0.02 -21.24
N PHE A 99 15.67 0.77 -21.73
CA PHE A 99 16.66 1.44 -20.89
C PHE A 99 16.13 2.68 -20.16
N GLY A 100 14.91 3.11 -20.52
CA GLY A 100 14.23 4.20 -19.86
C GLY A 100 13.93 4.01 -18.39
N ILE A 101 13.96 2.76 -17.90
CA ILE A 101 13.70 2.40 -16.49
C ILE A 101 14.71 3.06 -15.54
N TYR A 102 15.95 3.30 -15.98
CA TYR A 102 16.98 3.95 -15.17
C TYR A 102 16.63 5.40 -14.81
N ALA A 103 15.78 6.06 -15.57
CA ALA A 103 15.30 7.41 -15.28
C ALA A 103 13.93 7.41 -14.58
N ASP A 104 13.39 6.25 -14.21
CA ASP A 104 12.09 6.14 -13.55
C ASP A 104 12.27 6.05 -12.02
N PRO A 105 11.95 7.10 -11.25
CA PRO A 105 12.10 7.10 -9.80
C PRO A 105 11.21 6.05 -9.12
N ARG A 106 10.10 5.65 -9.76
CA ARG A 106 9.20 4.62 -9.22
C ARG A 106 9.84 3.24 -9.20
N ALA A 107 10.76 2.93 -10.13
CA ALA A 107 11.49 1.67 -10.09
C ALA A 107 12.37 1.56 -8.84
N TYR A 108 13.08 2.65 -8.51
CA TYR A 108 13.91 2.72 -7.31
C TYR A 108 13.10 2.72 -6.01
N LEU A 109 11.97 3.44 -5.99
CA LEU A 109 11.07 3.43 -4.84
C LEU A 109 10.45 2.05 -4.62
N SER A 110 10.10 1.33 -5.70
CA SER A 110 9.63 -0.05 -5.59
C SER A 110 10.71 -0.98 -5.04
N MET A 111 11.96 -0.84 -5.48
CA MET A 111 13.08 -1.60 -4.93
C MET A 111 13.30 -1.28 -3.44
N LEU A 112 13.29 -0.01 -3.07
CA LEU A 112 13.43 0.41 -1.67
C LEU A 112 12.29 -0.14 -0.81
N TYR A 113 11.05 -0.10 -1.31
CA TYR A 113 9.92 -0.73 -0.64
C TYR A 113 10.15 -2.23 -0.44
N MET A 114 10.63 -2.94 -1.48
CA MET A 114 10.89 -4.38 -1.40
C MET A 114 11.97 -4.73 -0.37
N LEU A 115 12.99 -3.88 -0.20
CA LEU A 115 13.99 -4.04 0.85
C LEU A 115 13.40 -3.80 2.24
N LEU A 116 12.57 -2.77 2.40
CA LEU A 116 11.87 -2.46 3.66
C LEU A 116 10.83 -3.52 4.01
N ALA A 117 10.22 -4.17 3.01
CA ALA A 117 9.19 -5.18 3.20
C ALA A 117 9.67 -6.40 4.01
N LEU A 118 10.97 -6.68 4.05
CA LEU A 118 11.51 -7.71 4.95
C LEU A 118 11.34 -7.29 6.42
N VAL A 119 11.70 -6.04 6.74
CA VAL A 119 11.65 -5.52 8.12
C VAL A 119 10.19 -5.36 8.56
N THR A 120 9.36 -4.69 7.75
CA THR A 120 7.94 -4.50 8.07
C THR A 120 7.20 -5.84 8.11
N GLY A 121 7.55 -6.77 7.23
CA GLY A 121 6.97 -8.12 7.19
C GLY A 121 7.26 -8.94 8.45
N ILE A 122 8.50 -8.88 8.98
CA ILE A 122 8.83 -9.52 10.27
C ILE A 122 8.02 -8.89 11.40
N VAL A 123 7.97 -7.56 11.47
CA VAL A 123 7.22 -6.83 12.51
C VAL A 123 5.74 -7.18 12.46
N TYR A 124 5.13 -7.15 11.28
CA TYR A 124 3.70 -7.44 11.12
C TYR A 124 3.36 -8.89 11.41
N PHE A 125 4.20 -9.82 10.96
CA PHE A 125 4.01 -11.24 11.24
C PHE A 125 4.10 -11.55 12.73
N VAL A 126 5.15 -11.08 13.40
CA VAL A 126 5.31 -11.26 14.85
C VAL A 126 4.15 -10.63 15.62
N PHE A 127 3.75 -9.41 15.25
CA PHE A 127 2.61 -8.73 15.84
C PHE A 127 1.30 -9.53 15.66
N ALA A 128 1.02 -10.03 14.45
CA ALA A 128 -0.19 -10.79 14.16
C ALA A 128 -0.22 -12.12 14.91
N VAL A 129 0.89 -12.89 14.86
CA VAL A 129 0.98 -14.21 15.51
C VAL A 129 0.93 -14.05 17.03
N ALA A 130 1.75 -13.18 17.62
CA ALA A 130 1.76 -12.96 19.06
C ALA A 130 0.43 -12.40 19.56
N GLY A 131 -0.13 -11.39 18.87
CA GLY A 131 -1.40 -10.77 19.25
C GLY A 131 -2.57 -11.74 19.17
N LEU A 132 -2.64 -12.55 18.11
CA LEU A 132 -3.70 -13.54 17.96
C LEU A 132 -3.56 -14.65 19.00
N SER A 133 -2.35 -15.20 19.21
CA SER A 133 -2.07 -16.23 20.21
C SER A 133 -2.41 -15.76 21.62
N LEU A 134 -2.00 -14.53 21.97
CA LEU A 134 -2.30 -13.94 23.27
C LEU A 134 -3.80 -13.68 23.44
N SER A 135 -4.48 -13.20 22.38
CA SER A 135 -5.93 -12.97 22.40
C SER A 135 -6.70 -14.26 22.68
N VAL A 136 -6.30 -15.35 22.02
CA VAL A 136 -6.90 -16.68 22.23
C VAL A 136 -6.56 -17.22 23.63
N GLY A 137 -5.30 -17.14 24.05
CA GLY A 137 -4.86 -17.60 25.37
C GLY A 137 -5.52 -16.86 26.54
N LEU A 138 -5.71 -15.55 26.39
CA LEU A 138 -6.36 -14.71 27.40
C LEU A 138 -7.90 -14.70 27.29
N ALA A 139 -8.48 -15.32 26.25
CA ALA A 139 -9.94 -15.35 26.06
C ALA A 139 -10.70 -15.99 27.24
N ILE A 140 -10.04 -16.92 27.95
CA ILE A 140 -10.59 -17.57 29.16
C ILE A 140 -10.64 -16.57 30.34
N LEU A 141 -9.82 -15.54 30.30
CA LEU A 141 -9.74 -14.51 31.33
C LEU A 141 -10.52 -13.26 30.90
N ILE A 142 -11.14 -12.57 31.85
CA ILE A 142 -11.85 -11.30 31.59
C ILE A 142 -10.93 -10.27 30.92
N ILE A 143 -9.62 -10.33 31.18
CA ILE A 143 -8.59 -9.47 30.58
C ILE A 143 -8.41 -9.70 29.08
N GLY A 144 -8.78 -10.87 28.55
CA GLY A 144 -8.63 -11.18 27.10
C GLY A 144 -9.45 -10.26 26.20
N VAL A 145 -10.58 -9.79 26.69
CA VAL A 145 -11.47 -8.90 25.93
C VAL A 145 -10.85 -7.52 25.68
N PRO A 146 -10.38 -6.75 26.67
CA PRO A 146 -9.70 -5.48 26.43
C PRO A 146 -8.39 -5.67 25.65
N PHE A 147 -7.68 -6.77 25.85
CA PHE A 147 -6.48 -7.07 25.08
C PHE A 147 -6.79 -7.27 23.58
N PHE A 148 -7.84 -8.02 23.24
CA PHE A 148 -8.25 -8.21 21.85
C PHE A 148 -8.62 -6.89 21.17
N LEU A 149 -9.34 -5.99 21.86
CA LEU A 149 -9.67 -4.66 21.32
C LEU A 149 -8.42 -3.82 21.09
N LEU A 150 -7.47 -3.84 22.01
CA LEU A 150 -6.18 -3.16 21.86
C LEU A 150 -5.41 -3.74 20.66
N PHE A 151 -5.36 -5.06 20.54
CA PHE A 151 -4.71 -5.74 19.42
C PHE A 151 -5.31 -5.34 18.07
N VAL A 152 -6.65 -5.42 17.91
CA VAL A 152 -7.31 -5.03 16.65
C VAL A 152 -7.18 -3.53 16.40
N GLY A 153 -7.27 -2.69 17.44
CA GLY A 153 -7.04 -1.26 17.34
C GLY A 153 -5.63 -0.93 16.81
N THR A 154 -4.62 -1.58 17.38
CA THR A 154 -3.22 -1.42 16.94
C THR A 154 -3.02 -1.97 15.52
N ALA A 155 -3.64 -3.11 15.17
CA ALA A 155 -3.60 -3.64 13.81
C ALA A 155 -4.13 -2.63 12.77
N ARG A 156 -5.21 -1.92 13.09
CA ARG A 156 -5.77 -0.86 12.22
C ARG A 156 -4.81 0.32 12.03
N VAL A 157 -4.13 0.74 13.11
CA VAL A 157 -3.12 1.81 13.02
C VAL A 157 -1.93 1.37 12.16
N LEU A 158 -1.42 0.15 12.36
CA LEU A 158 -0.36 -0.42 11.54
C LEU A 158 -0.78 -0.55 10.07
N ALA A 159 -2.01 -0.96 9.80
CA ALA A 159 -2.55 -1.04 8.43
C ALA A 159 -2.63 0.33 7.75
N LEU A 160 -2.98 1.39 8.50
CA LEU A 160 -2.94 2.76 7.97
C LEU A 160 -1.50 3.23 7.70
N ALA A 161 -0.57 2.93 8.60
CA ALA A 161 0.85 3.25 8.41
C ALA A 161 1.41 2.55 7.17
N GLU A 162 1.12 1.25 7.01
CA GLU A 162 1.48 0.50 5.81
C GLU A 162 0.83 1.07 4.55
N GLY A 163 -0.46 1.42 4.61
CA GLY A 163 -1.14 2.10 3.51
C GLY A 163 -0.44 3.38 3.08
N ARG A 164 0.08 4.18 4.03
CA ARG A 164 0.88 5.38 3.72
C ARG A 164 2.19 5.04 3.03
N LEU A 165 2.86 3.98 3.48
CA LEU A 165 4.10 3.51 2.89
C LEU A 165 3.87 3.05 1.44
N VAL A 166 2.83 2.25 1.20
CA VAL A 166 2.40 1.79 -0.12
C VAL A 166 2.02 2.97 -1.03
N GLU A 167 1.24 3.94 -0.53
CA GLU A 167 0.87 5.13 -1.30
C GLU A 167 2.10 5.96 -1.69
N ALA A 168 3.02 6.20 -0.75
CA ALA A 168 4.21 7.02 -0.97
C ALA A 168 5.21 6.37 -1.93
N MET A 169 5.46 5.07 -1.80
CA MET A 169 6.53 4.37 -2.53
C MET A 169 6.03 3.68 -3.80
N LEU A 170 4.86 3.07 -3.77
CA LEU A 170 4.31 2.32 -4.91
C LEU A 170 3.29 3.13 -5.72
N GLY A 171 2.82 4.28 -5.19
CA GLY A 171 1.89 5.18 -5.87
C GLY A 171 0.45 4.67 -5.94
N THR A 172 0.10 3.64 -5.17
CA THR A 172 -1.27 3.12 -5.09
C THR A 172 -2.05 3.89 -4.04
N ARG A 173 -3.15 4.52 -4.45
CA ARG A 173 -4.02 5.29 -3.54
C ARG A 173 -4.55 4.40 -2.41
N MET A 174 -4.28 4.79 -1.17
CA MET A 174 -4.74 4.09 0.04
C MET A 174 -5.61 5.01 0.90
N PRO A 175 -6.54 4.45 1.72
CA PRO A 175 -7.39 5.26 2.59
C PRO A 175 -6.57 6.05 3.62
N ARG A 176 -7.02 7.26 3.89
CA ARG A 176 -6.38 8.15 4.87
C ARG A 176 -7.05 8.10 6.23
N ARG A 177 -8.26 7.59 6.28
CA ARG A 177 -9.07 7.47 7.49
C ARG A 177 -9.37 6.01 7.83
N PRO A 178 -9.41 5.65 9.12
CA PRO A 178 -9.95 4.37 9.53
C PRO A 178 -11.45 4.34 9.21
N PRO A 179 -12.12 3.17 9.16
CA PRO A 179 -13.58 3.14 9.13
C PRO A 179 -14.12 3.73 10.43
N TYR A 180 -15.19 4.50 10.31
CA TYR A 180 -15.87 5.07 11.47
C TYR A 180 -16.29 3.95 12.42
N THR A 181 -16.11 4.19 13.72
CA THR A 181 -16.56 3.28 14.77
C THR A 181 -17.35 4.12 15.75
N ASP A 182 -18.63 3.84 15.88
CA ASP A 182 -19.52 4.51 16.82
C ASP A 182 -18.98 4.34 18.25
N ARG A 183 -18.80 5.45 18.95
CA ARG A 183 -18.27 5.48 20.34
C ARG A 183 -19.30 5.04 21.36
N ASP A 184 -20.59 5.12 21.02
CA ASP A 184 -21.69 4.82 21.94
C ASP A 184 -22.12 3.36 21.94
N THR A 185 -21.53 2.53 21.06
CA THR A 185 -21.81 1.10 21.01
C THR A 185 -21.32 0.38 22.26
N PRO A 186 -22.15 -0.46 22.93
CA PRO A 186 -21.75 -1.27 24.07
C PRO A 186 -20.50 -2.10 23.78
N PHE A 187 -19.61 -2.23 24.76
CA PHE A 187 -18.29 -2.85 24.61
C PHE A 187 -18.32 -4.24 23.98
N LEU A 188 -19.25 -5.11 24.38
CA LEU A 188 -19.40 -6.46 23.83
C LEU A 188 -19.92 -6.47 22.37
N ALA A 189 -20.83 -5.54 22.04
CA ALA A 189 -21.32 -5.40 20.67
C ALA A 189 -20.18 -4.93 19.73
N ARG A 190 -19.29 -4.04 20.20
CA ARG A 190 -18.11 -3.59 19.45
C ARG A 190 -17.18 -4.74 19.08
N ILE A 191 -16.95 -5.69 20.00
CA ILE A 191 -16.15 -6.90 19.70
C ILE A 191 -16.82 -7.72 18.63
N GLY A 192 -18.13 -7.97 18.75
CA GLY A 192 -18.89 -8.70 17.75
C GLY A 192 -18.78 -8.08 16.34
N HIS A 193 -18.88 -6.75 16.27
CA HIS A 193 -18.70 -6.03 15.02
C HIS A 193 -17.27 -6.14 14.46
N MET A 194 -16.23 -6.04 15.31
CA MET A 194 -14.84 -6.19 14.88
C MET A 194 -14.50 -7.60 14.40
N LEU A 195 -15.06 -8.64 15.04
CA LEU A 195 -14.88 -10.03 14.62
C LEU A 195 -15.61 -10.36 13.32
N LYS A 196 -16.77 -9.75 13.10
CA LYS A 196 -17.55 -9.93 11.86
C LYS A 196 -17.04 -9.07 10.70
N ASP A 197 -16.19 -8.05 10.97
CA ASP A 197 -15.66 -7.17 9.93
C ASP A 197 -14.62 -7.92 9.07
N PRO A 198 -14.90 -8.18 7.76
CA PRO A 198 -13.98 -8.86 6.85
C PRO A 198 -12.63 -8.17 6.74
N ARG A 199 -12.59 -6.86 6.96
CA ARG A 199 -11.36 -6.06 6.93
C ARG A 199 -10.39 -6.45 8.06
N THR A 200 -10.89 -6.77 9.25
CA THR A 200 -10.03 -7.24 10.35
C THR A 200 -9.27 -8.50 9.93
N TRP A 201 -9.96 -9.44 9.32
CA TRP A 201 -9.35 -10.67 8.81
C TRP A 201 -8.44 -10.42 7.61
N GLY A 202 -8.83 -9.56 6.68
CA GLY A 202 -8.00 -9.14 5.54
C GLY A 202 -6.68 -8.52 6.01
N THR A 203 -6.72 -7.65 7.02
CA THR A 203 -5.52 -7.04 7.61
C THR A 203 -4.62 -8.09 8.27
N LEU A 204 -5.18 -9.04 9.02
CA LEU A 204 -4.39 -10.11 9.63
C LEU A 204 -3.77 -11.04 8.59
N VAL A 205 -4.53 -11.41 7.56
CA VAL A 205 -3.99 -12.19 6.43
C VAL A 205 -2.87 -11.43 5.72
N TYR A 206 -3.05 -10.13 5.48
CA TYR A 206 -1.99 -9.29 4.92
C TYR A 206 -0.72 -9.31 5.78
N PHE A 207 -0.85 -9.14 7.10
CA PHE A 207 0.29 -9.16 8.02
C PHE A 207 1.02 -10.50 8.04
N LEU A 208 0.29 -11.61 7.97
CA LEU A 208 0.89 -12.94 7.89
C LEU A 208 1.61 -13.16 6.55
N LEU A 209 1.05 -12.66 5.45
CA LEU A 209 1.64 -12.76 4.11
C LEU A 209 2.88 -11.88 3.94
N MET A 210 2.98 -10.76 4.69
CA MET A 210 4.08 -9.82 4.54
C MET A 210 5.45 -10.42 4.85
N MET A 211 5.55 -11.39 5.76
CA MET A 211 6.84 -12.04 6.07
C MET A 211 7.36 -12.87 4.88
N PRO A 212 6.63 -13.86 4.33
CA PRO A 212 7.12 -14.62 3.17
C PRO A 212 7.32 -13.75 1.94
N LEU A 213 6.44 -12.75 1.71
CA LEU A 213 6.61 -11.79 0.61
C LEU A 213 7.85 -10.92 0.82
N GLY A 214 8.10 -10.44 2.04
CA GLY A 214 9.27 -9.64 2.37
C GLY A 214 10.58 -10.40 2.16
N ILE A 215 10.65 -11.68 2.56
CA ILE A 215 11.80 -12.55 2.30
C ILE A 215 12.01 -12.68 0.78
N PHE A 216 10.95 -12.98 0.04
CA PHE A 216 11.03 -13.12 -1.42
C PHE A 216 11.51 -11.81 -2.08
N TYR A 217 10.91 -10.67 -1.72
CA TYR A 217 11.25 -9.36 -2.28
C TYR A 217 12.68 -8.97 -1.99
N PHE A 218 13.09 -9.10 -0.73
CA PHE A 218 14.46 -8.79 -0.33
C PHE A 218 15.48 -9.65 -1.09
N THR A 219 15.26 -10.96 -1.11
CA THR A 219 16.14 -11.90 -1.82
C THR A 219 16.22 -11.57 -3.31
N PHE A 220 15.07 -11.32 -3.95
CA PHE A 220 14.99 -10.97 -5.36
C PHE A 220 15.80 -9.70 -5.69
N VAL A 221 15.63 -8.63 -4.90
CA VAL A 221 16.34 -7.37 -5.14
C VAL A 221 17.83 -7.52 -4.86
N VAL A 222 18.20 -8.10 -3.73
CA VAL A 222 19.62 -8.24 -3.34
C VAL A 222 20.38 -9.14 -4.32
N VAL A 223 19.84 -10.31 -4.62
CA VAL A 223 20.46 -11.24 -5.58
C VAL A 223 20.49 -10.62 -6.98
N GLY A 224 19.38 -10.03 -7.44
CA GLY A 224 19.29 -9.39 -8.74
C GLY A 224 20.32 -8.28 -8.93
N ILE A 225 20.50 -7.41 -7.93
CA ILE A 225 21.49 -6.33 -7.98
C ILE A 225 22.91 -6.91 -7.92
N ILE A 226 23.22 -7.78 -6.95
CA ILE A 226 24.58 -8.30 -6.75
C ILE A 226 25.04 -9.07 -7.98
N VAL A 227 24.22 -9.97 -8.52
CA VAL A 227 24.58 -10.74 -9.71
C VAL A 227 24.74 -9.83 -10.93
N SER A 228 23.83 -8.87 -11.13
CA SER A 228 23.93 -7.92 -12.23
C SER A 228 25.21 -7.07 -12.16
N LEU A 229 25.55 -6.56 -10.98
CA LEU A 229 26.75 -5.78 -10.77
C LEU A 229 28.03 -6.64 -10.93
N ALA A 230 28.01 -7.84 -10.39
CA ALA A 230 29.14 -8.78 -10.55
C ALA A 230 29.41 -9.07 -12.03
N LEU A 231 28.36 -9.39 -12.81
CA LEU A 231 28.47 -9.65 -14.26
C LEU A 231 28.87 -8.40 -15.04
N THR A 232 28.56 -7.19 -14.55
CA THR A 232 28.92 -5.95 -15.24
C THR A 232 30.34 -5.49 -14.90
N VAL A 233 30.73 -5.56 -13.63
CA VAL A 233 31.97 -4.95 -13.13
C VAL A 233 33.15 -5.91 -13.24
N ALA A 234 33.00 -7.18 -12.85
CA ALA A 234 34.10 -8.14 -12.84
C ALA A 234 34.78 -8.31 -14.22
N PRO A 235 34.04 -8.46 -15.34
CA PRO A 235 34.66 -8.54 -16.66
C PRO A 235 35.45 -7.29 -17.05
N VAL A 236 34.96 -6.10 -16.64
CA VAL A 236 35.63 -4.83 -16.91
C VAL A 236 36.97 -4.77 -16.15
N VAL A 237 36.96 -5.15 -14.86
CA VAL A 237 38.18 -5.21 -14.04
C VAL A 237 39.21 -6.21 -14.65
N VAL A 238 38.76 -7.39 -15.07
CA VAL A 238 39.60 -8.38 -15.73
C VAL A 238 40.17 -7.83 -17.05
N LEU A 239 39.38 -7.16 -17.87
CA LEU A 239 39.84 -6.57 -19.12
C LEU A 239 40.90 -5.48 -18.89
N LEU A 240 40.68 -4.58 -17.91
CA LEU A 240 41.66 -3.55 -17.53
C LEU A 240 42.98 -4.15 -17.02
N HIS A 241 42.92 -5.28 -16.29
CA HIS A 241 44.08 -6.04 -15.87
C HIS A 241 44.89 -6.55 -17.10
N TYR A 242 44.21 -7.16 -18.09
CA TYR A 242 44.84 -7.57 -19.35
C TYR A 242 45.47 -6.41 -20.15
N MET A 243 44.91 -5.21 -20.04
CA MET A 243 45.48 -3.99 -20.65
C MET A 243 46.66 -3.39 -19.90
N GLY A 244 47.10 -4.02 -18.77
CA GLY A 244 48.24 -3.58 -17.98
C GLY A 244 48.00 -2.35 -17.13
N VAL A 245 46.78 -2.03 -16.75
CA VAL A 245 46.46 -0.88 -15.87
C VAL A 245 47.00 -1.18 -14.46
N PRO A 246 47.96 -0.37 -13.94
CA PRO A 246 48.59 -0.65 -12.64
C PRO A 246 47.57 -0.48 -11.49
N GLY A 247 47.72 -1.27 -10.45
CA GLY A 247 46.90 -1.18 -9.23
C GLY A 247 45.60 -1.99 -9.21
N LEU A 248 45.22 -2.63 -10.34
CA LEU A 248 44.12 -3.57 -10.39
C LEU A 248 44.65 -5.02 -10.28
N GLY A 249 45.23 -5.35 -9.11
CA GLY A 249 45.64 -6.72 -8.80
C GLY A 249 44.41 -7.61 -8.60
N VAL A 250 43.97 -8.31 -9.63
CA VAL A 250 43.04 -9.44 -9.47
C VAL A 250 43.87 -10.59 -8.89
N GLN A 251 43.89 -10.75 -7.57
CA GLN A 251 44.39 -11.95 -6.96
C GLN A 251 43.45 -13.09 -7.32
N MET A 252 43.80 -13.81 -8.36
CA MET A 252 43.19 -15.11 -8.64
C MET A 252 43.80 -16.05 -7.60
N GLY A 253 42.97 -16.56 -6.68
CA GLY A 253 43.39 -17.57 -5.73
C GLY A 253 43.98 -18.79 -6.49
N ASP A 254 44.83 -19.58 -5.81
CA ASP A 254 45.51 -20.77 -6.32
C ASP A 254 44.61 -21.92 -6.86
N GLY A 255 43.33 -21.65 -7.08
CA GLY A 255 42.40 -22.57 -7.72
C GLY A 255 42.31 -22.31 -9.21
N ASP A 256 42.11 -23.39 -9.99
CA ASP A 256 41.88 -23.43 -11.46
C ASP A 256 40.65 -22.58 -11.89
N VAL A 257 40.71 -21.26 -11.65
CA VAL A 257 39.73 -20.34 -12.18
C VAL A 257 40.07 -20.09 -13.64
N THR A 258 39.43 -20.81 -14.55
CA THR A 258 39.55 -20.55 -15.97
C THR A 258 39.03 -19.14 -16.28
N VAL A 259 39.95 -18.20 -16.46
CA VAL A 259 39.63 -16.83 -16.83
C VAL A 259 39.00 -16.88 -18.25
N PRO A 260 37.81 -16.36 -18.45
CA PRO A 260 37.19 -16.35 -19.76
C PRO A 260 38.08 -15.64 -20.78
N HIS A 261 38.13 -16.15 -21.99
CA HIS A 261 38.86 -15.51 -23.08
C HIS A 261 38.45 -14.03 -23.21
N PRO A 262 39.38 -13.09 -23.39
CA PRO A 262 39.10 -11.66 -23.41
C PRO A 262 37.95 -11.24 -24.33
N ALA A 263 37.76 -11.96 -25.46
CA ALA A 263 36.69 -11.70 -26.41
C ALA A 263 35.27 -11.97 -25.83
N VAL A 264 35.14 -12.74 -24.75
CA VAL A 264 33.84 -13.06 -24.10
C VAL A 264 33.48 -12.05 -23.04
N LEU A 265 34.44 -11.30 -22.50
CA LEU A 265 34.23 -10.34 -21.39
C LEU A 265 33.20 -9.25 -21.72
N PRO A 266 33.22 -8.61 -22.92
CA PRO A 266 32.18 -7.64 -23.28
C PRO A 266 30.76 -8.22 -23.31
N LEU A 267 30.64 -9.49 -23.76
CA LEU A 267 29.32 -10.15 -23.78
C LEU A 267 28.77 -10.37 -22.36
N ILE A 268 29.62 -10.77 -21.41
CA ILE A 268 29.22 -10.94 -19.99
C ILE A 268 28.80 -9.60 -19.40
N THR A 269 29.53 -8.51 -19.69
CA THR A 269 29.19 -7.16 -19.26
C THR A 269 27.82 -6.73 -19.80
N ILE A 270 27.57 -6.94 -21.08
CA ILE A 270 26.26 -6.65 -21.69
C ILE A 270 25.14 -7.46 -21.00
N LEU A 271 25.39 -8.74 -20.73
CA LEU A 271 24.44 -9.60 -20.01
C LEU A 271 24.14 -9.04 -18.61
N GLY A 272 25.17 -8.57 -17.88
CA GLY A 272 25.01 -7.93 -16.59
C GLY A 272 24.11 -6.67 -16.65
N ILE A 273 24.34 -5.79 -17.62
CA ILE A 273 23.51 -4.59 -17.85
C ILE A 273 22.07 -4.97 -18.20
N LEU A 274 21.88 -5.97 -19.05
CA LEU A 274 20.54 -6.46 -19.38
C LEU A 274 19.83 -7.04 -18.17
N LEU A 275 20.51 -7.82 -17.36
CA LEU A 275 19.95 -8.41 -16.13
C LEU A 275 19.56 -7.32 -15.14
N LEU A 276 20.38 -6.27 -14.96
CA LEU A 276 20.04 -5.14 -14.10
C LEU A 276 18.79 -4.41 -14.62
N THR A 277 18.70 -4.19 -15.92
CA THR A 277 17.53 -3.55 -16.54
C THR A 277 16.27 -4.39 -16.31
N ILE A 278 16.35 -5.70 -16.49
CA ILE A 278 15.24 -6.63 -16.25
C ILE A 278 14.85 -6.62 -14.77
N THR A 279 15.83 -6.63 -13.86
CA THR A 279 15.58 -6.58 -12.41
C THR A 279 14.78 -5.32 -12.03
N LEU A 280 15.13 -4.15 -12.58
CA LEU A 280 14.42 -2.91 -12.36
C LEU A 280 12.97 -2.95 -12.91
N HIS A 281 12.77 -3.50 -14.10
CA HIS A 281 11.43 -3.66 -14.67
C HIS A 281 10.56 -4.59 -13.84
N LEU A 282 11.12 -5.73 -13.40
CA LEU A 282 10.41 -6.69 -12.55
C LEU A 282 10.10 -6.08 -11.18
N ALA A 283 11.07 -5.37 -10.55
CA ALA A 283 10.83 -4.70 -9.28
C ALA A 283 9.67 -3.69 -9.36
N ARG A 284 9.61 -2.91 -10.44
CA ARG A 284 8.48 -2.01 -10.69
C ARG A 284 7.15 -2.76 -10.85
N GLY A 285 7.13 -3.83 -11.63
CA GLY A 285 5.94 -4.66 -11.84
C GLY A 285 5.46 -5.33 -10.55
N ILE A 286 6.37 -5.94 -9.80
CA ILE A 286 6.07 -6.55 -8.49
C ILE A 286 5.55 -5.49 -7.51
N GLY A 287 6.15 -4.28 -7.48
CA GLY A 287 5.66 -3.18 -6.65
C GLY A 287 4.22 -2.79 -6.98
N GLN A 288 3.85 -2.71 -8.25
CA GLN A 288 2.47 -2.44 -8.67
C GLN A 288 1.50 -3.55 -8.23
N LEU A 289 1.88 -4.82 -8.41
CA LEU A 289 1.08 -5.97 -7.97
C LEU A 289 0.91 -5.98 -6.45
N HIS A 290 1.98 -5.66 -5.71
CA HIS A 290 1.90 -5.55 -4.26
C HIS A 290 0.98 -4.40 -3.81
N GLY A 291 1.03 -3.25 -4.47
CA GLY A 291 0.11 -2.14 -4.20
C GLY A 291 -1.36 -2.55 -4.39
N LEU A 292 -1.68 -3.35 -5.41
CA LEU A 292 -3.02 -3.91 -5.62
C LEU A 292 -3.38 -4.93 -4.53
N LEU A 293 -2.44 -5.79 -4.12
CA LEU A 293 -2.64 -6.74 -3.02
C LEU A 293 -2.97 -6.00 -1.71
N ALA A 294 -2.16 -5.00 -1.35
CA ALA A 294 -2.38 -4.17 -0.18
C ALA A 294 -3.75 -3.49 -0.23
N LYS A 295 -4.12 -2.93 -1.37
CA LYS A 295 -5.43 -2.31 -1.57
C LYS A 295 -6.57 -3.29 -1.38
N ASN A 296 -6.47 -4.50 -1.90
CA ASN A 296 -7.53 -5.51 -1.78
C ASN A 296 -7.70 -6.03 -0.36
N LEU A 297 -6.63 -6.15 0.41
CA LEU A 297 -6.69 -6.73 1.77
C LEU A 297 -6.89 -5.68 2.87
N LEU A 298 -6.41 -4.44 2.68
CA LEU A 298 -6.47 -3.39 3.71
C LEU A 298 -7.64 -2.42 3.52
N VAL A 299 -8.23 -2.31 2.32
CA VAL A 299 -9.35 -1.41 2.05
C VAL A 299 -10.66 -2.18 2.14
N ARG A 300 -11.65 -1.60 2.85
CA ARG A 300 -12.99 -2.18 2.94
C ARG A 300 -13.63 -2.18 1.56
N TYR A 301 -14.12 -3.34 1.13
CA TYR A 301 -15.11 -3.40 0.06
C TYR A 301 -16.45 -3.01 0.68
N PRO A 302 -17.19 -2.03 0.13
CA PRO A 302 -18.61 -1.97 0.39
C PRO A 302 -19.16 -3.34 0.00
N ALA A 303 -19.84 -4.02 0.91
CA ALA A 303 -20.62 -5.19 0.51
C ALA A 303 -21.55 -4.70 -0.62
N GLU A 304 -21.44 -5.31 -1.79
CA GLU A 304 -22.56 -5.33 -2.71
C GLU A 304 -23.62 -6.12 -1.95
N ASP A 305 -24.55 -5.41 -1.35
CA ASP A 305 -25.74 -6.03 -0.78
C ASP A 305 -26.45 -6.73 -1.93
N ALA A 306 -26.35 -8.08 -1.90
CA ALA A 306 -27.07 -8.97 -2.78
C ALA A 306 -28.59 -8.93 -2.47
#